data_ffd8606b89d00d8290c9014fe5b4e4c7
#
_entry.id   ffd8606b89d00d8290c9014fe5b4e4c7
#
_cell.length_a   1.000
_cell.length_b   1.000
_cell.length_c   1.000
_cell.angle_alpha   90.00
_cell.angle_beta   90.00
_cell.angle_gamma   90.00
#
_symmetry.space_group_name_H-M   'P 1'
#
loop_
_entity.id
_entity.type
_entity.pdbx_description
1 polymer ?
#
loop_
_entity_poly.entity_id
_entity_poly.type
_entity_poly.pdbx_seq_one_letter_code
_entity_poly.pdbx_strand_id
1 'polypeptide(L)'
;MENFIEESQTKIIASTNVFQIELVEKLGREDYSPLINISFHLAKEYGKQAVLTKNTIEKYFDAEKCLPFIAKYQGEIIAYIIGIPLEELREEKWTITDENFGKGNTLYTYAFVIMEKYKSNGYAKMLKRVYISWAKKRDHIKYVTGHVREGIANRFDNNIEIINHIKDWQGTGMPFEYYRRSLENELKAPSPYSPPVEITI
;
A
#
# COMPACT_ATOMS: atom_id res chain seq x y z
N MET A 1 4.60 -9.03 -31.31
CA MET A 1 5.55 -8.00 -30.82
C MET A 1 4.90 -7.39 -29.58
N GLU A 2 5.49 -7.58 -28.40
CA GLU A 2 5.03 -6.88 -27.20
C GLU A 2 5.33 -5.39 -27.40
N ASN A 3 4.30 -4.55 -27.42
CA ASN A 3 4.44 -3.10 -27.45
C ASN A 3 4.95 -2.65 -26.06
N PHE A 4 6.26 -2.54 -25.94
CA PHE A 4 6.85 -1.98 -24.72
C PHE A 4 6.69 -0.47 -24.73
N ILE A 5 6.20 0.07 -23.64
CA ILE A 5 6.14 1.52 -23.43
C ILE A 5 7.50 1.94 -22.86
N GLU A 6 8.12 2.94 -23.48
CA GLU A 6 9.40 3.49 -22.99
C GLU A 6 9.16 4.40 -21.79
N GLU A 7 8.21 5.34 -21.89
CA GLU A 7 7.87 6.30 -20.85
C GLU A 7 6.68 5.84 -20.02
N SER A 8 6.73 6.10 -18.72
CA SER A 8 5.65 5.79 -17.81
C SER A 8 4.43 6.70 -18.02
N GLN A 9 3.25 6.11 -18.00
CA GLN A 9 1.97 6.82 -17.98
C GLN A 9 1.52 6.94 -16.53
N THR A 10 1.49 8.16 -16.01
CA THR A 10 1.17 8.42 -14.61
C THR A 10 0.17 9.56 -14.48
N LYS A 11 -0.55 9.56 -13.35
CA LYS A 11 -1.44 10.64 -12.96
C LYS A 11 -0.96 11.26 -11.66
N ILE A 12 -0.62 12.55 -11.67
CA ILE A 12 -0.25 13.28 -10.45
C ILE A 12 -1.48 13.37 -9.55
N ILE A 13 -1.35 12.88 -8.33
CA ILE A 13 -2.40 12.88 -7.31
C ILE A 13 -2.19 13.97 -6.26
N ALA A 14 -0.94 14.20 -5.90
CA ALA A 14 -0.55 15.25 -4.96
C ALA A 14 0.82 15.79 -5.35
N SER A 15 1.02 17.10 -5.22
CA SER A 15 2.31 17.72 -5.52
C SER A 15 2.59 18.93 -4.65
N THR A 16 3.87 19.15 -4.40
CA THR A 16 4.48 20.41 -3.94
C THR A 16 5.51 20.85 -4.98
N ASN A 17 6.24 21.93 -4.71
CA ASN A 17 7.29 22.39 -5.62
C ASN A 17 8.39 21.34 -5.89
N VAL A 18 8.64 20.44 -4.95
CA VAL A 18 9.76 19.49 -5.03
C VAL A 18 9.34 18.02 -4.90
N PHE A 19 8.13 17.74 -4.41
CA PHE A 19 7.67 16.38 -4.12
C PHE A 19 6.33 16.11 -4.79
N GLN A 20 6.22 14.95 -5.45
CA GLN A 20 5.01 14.51 -6.15
C GLN A 20 4.67 13.07 -5.78
N ILE A 21 3.37 12.77 -5.76
CA ILE A 21 2.83 11.41 -5.67
C ILE A 21 2.01 11.17 -6.92
N GLU A 22 2.34 10.11 -7.62
CA GLU A 22 1.74 9.74 -8.89
C GLU A 22 1.13 8.34 -8.81
N LEU A 23 -0.10 8.18 -9.31
CA LEU A 23 -0.67 6.89 -9.62
C LEU A 23 -0.04 6.40 -10.93
N VAL A 24 0.50 5.20 -10.93
CA VAL A 24 1.06 4.59 -12.14
C VAL A 24 -0.05 3.89 -12.90
N GLU A 25 -0.47 4.46 -14.02
CA GLU A 25 -1.43 3.81 -14.92
C GLU A 25 -0.75 2.71 -15.72
N LYS A 26 0.46 2.97 -16.20
CA LYS A 26 1.32 2.00 -16.87
C LYS A 26 2.78 2.40 -16.72
N LEU A 27 3.64 1.46 -16.33
CA LEU A 27 5.05 1.75 -16.11
C LEU A 27 5.86 1.61 -17.39
N GLY A 28 6.67 2.62 -17.71
CA GLY A 28 7.65 2.60 -18.78
C GLY A 28 8.95 1.91 -18.37
N ARG A 29 9.70 1.43 -19.32
CA ARG A 29 10.97 0.73 -19.08
C ARG A 29 12.03 1.60 -18.42
N GLU A 30 11.97 2.91 -18.63
CA GLU A 30 12.90 3.88 -18.03
C GLU A 30 12.89 3.82 -16.49
N ASP A 31 11.74 3.51 -15.89
CA ASP A 31 11.55 3.49 -14.43
C ASP A 31 11.82 2.13 -13.78
N TYR A 32 12.08 1.07 -14.54
CA TYR A 32 12.32 -0.27 -13.99
C TYR A 32 13.57 -0.30 -13.11
N SER A 33 14.70 0.22 -13.61
CA SER A 33 15.95 0.22 -12.86
C SER A 33 15.89 1.03 -11.57
N PRO A 34 15.35 2.27 -11.53
CA PRO A 34 15.13 3.01 -10.31
C PRO A 34 14.29 2.24 -9.29
N LEU A 35 13.16 1.64 -9.69
CA LEU A 35 12.29 0.90 -8.79
C LEU A 35 12.93 -0.37 -8.24
N ILE A 36 13.65 -1.13 -9.07
CA ILE A 36 14.41 -2.30 -8.63
C ILE A 36 15.46 -1.88 -7.60
N ASN A 37 16.20 -0.80 -7.85
CA ASN A 37 17.22 -0.30 -6.91
C ASN A 37 16.61 0.10 -5.57
N ILE A 38 15.45 0.77 -5.57
CA ILE A 38 14.74 1.12 -4.34
C ILE A 38 14.28 -0.14 -3.60
N SER A 39 13.87 -1.19 -4.31
CA SER A 39 13.37 -2.44 -3.70
C SER A 39 14.43 -3.18 -2.88
N PHE A 40 15.72 -2.97 -3.13
CA PHE A 40 16.78 -3.54 -2.28
C PHE A 40 16.71 -3.07 -0.82
N HIS A 41 16.08 -1.92 -0.55
CA HIS A 41 15.82 -1.49 0.82
C HIS A 41 14.81 -2.40 1.54
N LEU A 42 13.83 -2.97 0.79
CA LEU A 42 12.88 -3.94 1.35
C LEU A 42 13.57 -5.28 1.66
N ALA A 43 14.53 -5.70 0.86
CA ALA A 43 15.21 -6.97 1.05
C ALA A 43 15.90 -7.08 2.42
N LYS A 44 16.30 -5.97 3.01
CA LYS A 44 16.89 -5.93 4.37
C LYS A 44 15.90 -6.31 5.46
N GLU A 45 14.60 -6.03 5.24
CA GLU A 45 13.55 -6.27 6.22
C GLU A 45 12.74 -7.52 5.92
N TYR A 46 12.46 -7.78 4.64
CA TYR A 46 11.52 -8.80 4.19
C TYR A 46 12.18 -9.99 3.49
N GLY A 47 13.51 -9.94 3.29
CA GLY A 47 14.25 -10.97 2.57
C GLY A 47 14.37 -10.71 1.07
N LYS A 48 15.21 -11.50 0.39
CA LYS A 48 15.55 -11.31 -1.04
C LYS A 48 14.35 -11.36 -1.99
N GLN A 49 13.30 -12.09 -1.63
CA GLN A 49 12.05 -12.20 -2.39
C GLN A 49 11.26 -10.89 -2.46
N ALA A 50 11.56 -9.91 -1.61
CA ALA A 50 10.97 -8.58 -1.66
C ALA A 50 11.57 -7.66 -2.74
N VAL A 51 12.66 -8.08 -3.37
CA VAL A 51 13.26 -7.32 -4.49
C VAL A 51 12.35 -7.43 -5.71
N LEU A 52 12.02 -6.28 -6.31
CA LEU A 52 11.25 -6.26 -7.55
C LEU A 52 12.04 -6.91 -8.69
N THR A 53 11.34 -7.65 -9.51
CA THR A 53 11.82 -8.20 -10.77
C THR A 53 11.05 -7.56 -11.92
N LYS A 54 11.55 -7.71 -13.14
CA LYS A 54 10.80 -7.27 -14.33
C LYS A 54 9.37 -7.82 -14.32
N ASN A 55 9.21 -9.11 -14.04
CA ASN A 55 7.89 -9.77 -14.01
C ASN A 55 6.96 -9.18 -12.96
N THR A 56 7.45 -8.91 -11.75
CA THR A 56 6.63 -8.31 -10.69
C THR A 56 6.27 -6.87 -10.99
N ILE A 57 7.15 -6.13 -11.66
CA ILE A 57 6.88 -4.77 -12.13
C ILE A 57 5.76 -4.80 -13.18
N GLU A 58 5.90 -5.60 -14.23
CA GLU A 58 4.91 -5.71 -15.30
C GLU A 58 3.54 -6.20 -14.79
N LYS A 59 3.55 -7.04 -13.74
CA LYS A 59 2.32 -7.56 -13.13
C LYS A 59 1.61 -6.55 -12.24
N TYR A 60 2.34 -5.77 -11.45
CA TYR A 60 1.77 -5.02 -10.33
C TYR A 60 1.77 -3.49 -10.48
N PHE A 61 2.52 -2.93 -11.43
CA PHE A 61 2.43 -1.51 -11.75
C PHE A 61 1.44 -1.26 -12.89
N ASP A 62 0.18 -1.63 -12.64
CA ASP A 62 -0.95 -1.49 -13.55
C ASP A 62 -2.18 -1.05 -12.73
N ALA A 63 -2.62 0.19 -12.92
CA ALA A 63 -3.72 0.77 -12.14
C ALA A 63 -5.10 0.16 -12.47
N GLU A 64 -5.26 -0.56 -13.58
CA GLU A 64 -6.49 -1.27 -13.89
C GLU A 64 -6.72 -2.44 -12.92
N LYS A 65 -5.65 -3.13 -12.52
CA LYS A 65 -5.70 -4.32 -11.68
C LYS A 65 -5.27 -4.05 -10.24
N CYS A 66 -4.26 -3.20 -10.08
CA CYS A 66 -3.59 -2.94 -8.81
C CYS A 66 -3.78 -1.49 -8.38
N LEU A 67 -3.11 -1.09 -7.30
CA LEU A 67 -3.09 0.29 -6.82
C LEU A 67 -1.63 0.72 -6.57
N PRO A 68 -0.85 0.95 -7.64
CA PRO A 68 0.55 1.35 -7.55
C PRO A 68 0.69 2.87 -7.51
N PHE A 69 1.43 3.38 -6.52
CA PHE A 69 1.87 4.76 -6.46
C PHE A 69 3.39 4.84 -6.40
N ILE A 70 3.95 5.84 -7.07
CA ILE A 70 5.33 6.27 -6.90
C ILE A 70 5.36 7.66 -6.26
N ALA A 71 6.42 7.95 -5.54
CA ALA A 71 6.71 9.28 -5.06
C ALA A 71 8.02 9.76 -5.65
N LYS A 72 8.01 10.99 -6.17
CA LYS A 72 9.18 11.65 -6.77
C LYS A 72 9.61 12.84 -5.93
N TYR A 73 10.90 13.05 -5.80
CA TYR A 73 11.50 14.25 -5.24
C TYR A 73 12.42 14.87 -6.28
N GLN A 74 12.15 16.11 -6.68
CA GLN A 74 12.86 16.80 -7.77
C GLN A 74 12.97 15.95 -9.07
N GLY A 75 11.90 15.21 -9.39
CA GLY A 75 11.82 14.35 -10.58
C GLY A 75 12.36 12.93 -10.39
N GLU A 76 13.15 12.65 -9.34
CA GLU A 76 13.66 11.30 -9.06
C GLU A 76 12.66 10.47 -8.25
N ILE A 77 12.44 9.20 -8.63
CA ILE A 77 11.64 8.25 -7.84
C ILE A 77 12.40 7.94 -6.55
N ILE A 78 11.75 8.19 -5.41
CA ILE A 78 12.31 8.00 -4.07
C ILE A 78 11.56 6.96 -3.24
N ALA A 79 10.35 6.64 -3.63
CA ALA A 79 9.48 5.72 -2.90
C ALA A 79 8.41 5.12 -3.81
N TYR A 80 7.85 3.99 -3.40
CA TYR A 80 6.64 3.45 -3.99
C TYR A 80 5.81 2.68 -2.96
N ILE A 81 4.53 2.51 -3.26
CA ILE A 81 3.60 1.63 -2.55
C ILE A 81 2.71 0.93 -3.57
N ILE A 82 2.50 -0.38 -3.38
CA ILE A 82 1.70 -1.20 -4.27
C ILE A 82 0.65 -1.93 -3.47
N GLY A 83 -0.62 -1.71 -3.79
CA GLY A 83 -1.74 -2.53 -3.34
C GLY A 83 -2.16 -3.48 -4.45
N ILE A 84 -2.27 -4.76 -4.14
CA ILE A 84 -2.74 -5.78 -5.08
C ILE A 84 -3.99 -6.46 -4.51
N PRO A 85 -4.93 -6.94 -5.34
CA PRO A 85 -6.01 -7.78 -4.85
C PRO A 85 -5.44 -8.99 -4.09
N LEU A 86 -6.06 -9.35 -2.96
CA LEU A 86 -5.59 -10.46 -2.14
C LEU A 86 -5.54 -11.77 -2.95
N GLU A 87 -6.44 -11.91 -3.91
CA GLU A 87 -6.57 -13.06 -4.81
C GLU A 87 -5.36 -13.26 -5.74
N GLU A 88 -4.55 -12.21 -5.97
CA GLU A 88 -3.31 -12.32 -6.76
C GLU A 88 -2.23 -13.15 -6.05
N LEU A 89 -2.38 -13.37 -4.74
CA LEU A 89 -1.48 -14.13 -3.90
C LEU A 89 -2.00 -15.56 -3.59
N ARG A 90 -2.84 -16.13 -4.45
CA ARG A 90 -3.44 -17.46 -4.27
C ARG A 90 -2.43 -18.60 -4.07
N GLU A 91 -1.21 -18.44 -4.54
CA GLU A 91 -0.15 -19.43 -4.36
C GLU A 91 0.47 -19.40 -2.95
N GLU A 92 0.22 -18.33 -2.21
CA GLU A 92 0.69 -18.18 -0.83
C GLU A 92 -0.30 -18.85 0.14
N LYS A 93 0.15 -19.88 0.84
CA LYS A 93 -0.72 -20.70 1.71
C LYS A 93 -1.48 -19.89 2.77
N TRP A 94 -0.92 -18.78 3.23
CA TRP A 94 -1.54 -17.94 4.24
C TRP A 94 -2.75 -17.16 3.69
N THR A 95 -2.81 -16.86 2.39
CA THR A 95 -3.90 -16.07 1.80
C THR A 95 -5.22 -16.82 1.82
N ILE A 96 -5.21 -18.12 1.54
CA ILE A 96 -6.43 -18.95 1.52
C ILE A 96 -7.06 -19.11 2.92
N THR A 97 -6.31 -18.79 3.98
CA THR A 97 -6.82 -18.80 5.35
C THR A 97 -7.44 -17.46 5.76
N ASP A 98 -7.27 -16.41 4.98
CA ASP A 98 -7.93 -15.13 5.22
C ASP A 98 -9.42 -15.24 4.86
N GLU A 99 -10.29 -14.85 5.81
CA GLU A 99 -11.74 -14.92 5.63
C GLU A 99 -12.28 -14.08 4.45
N ASN A 100 -11.51 -13.10 3.97
CA ASN A 100 -11.84 -12.25 2.83
C ASN A 100 -11.28 -12.74 1.51
N PHE A 101 -10.48 -13.80 1.51
CA PHE A 101 -9.99 -14.39 0.27
C PHE A 101 -11.15 -14.87 -0.62
N GLY A 102 -11.10 -14.52 -1.89
CA GLY A 102 -12.15 -14.83 -2.87
C GLY A 102 -13.37 -13.88 -2.85
N LYS A 103 -13.39 -12.88 -1.97
CA LYS A 103 -14.47 -11.87 -1.93
C LYS A 103 -14.21 -10.63 -2.80
N GLY A 104 -13.00 -10.45 -3.33
CA GLY A 104 -12.61 -9.30 -4.14
C GLY A 104 -12.71 -7.96 -3.41
N ASN A 105 -12.67 -7.97 -2.08
CA ASN A 105 -12.92 -6.80 -1.25
C ASN A 105 -11.69 -6.32 -0.46
N THR A 106 -10.52 -6.92 -0.70
CA THR A 106 -9.32 -6.68 0.09
C THR A 106 -8.12 -6.40 -0.81
N LEU A 107 -7.43 -5.29 -0.54
CA LEU A 107 -6.11 -5.01 -1.09
C LEU A 107 -5.03 -5.44 -0.11
N TYR A 108 -4.07 -6.20 -0.59
CA TYR A 108 -2.84 -6.50 0.13
C TYR A 108 -1.76 -5.48 -0.24
N THR A 109 -1.16 -4.84 0.75
CA THR A 109 -0.01 -3.95 0.56
C THR A 109 1.23 -4.81 0.28
N TYR A 110 1.46 -5.08 -1.01
CA TYR A 110 2.51 -5.95 -1.50
C TYR A 110 3.91 -5.40 -1.21
N ALA A 111 4.07 -4.10 -1.38
CA ALA A 111 5.32 -3.40 -1.10
C ALA A 111 5.05 -1.96 -0.67
N PHE A 112 5.81 -1.47 0.29
CA PHE A 112 5.87 -0.07 0.68
C PHE A 112 7.29 0.27 1.11
N VAL A 113 7.96 1.12 0.37
CA VAL A 113 9.37 1.47 0.59
C VAL A 113 9.65 2.93 0.28
N ILE A 114 10.55 3.49 1.02
CA ILE A 114 11.18 4.80 0.76
C ILE A 114 12.69 4.68 0.93
N MET A 115 13.43 5.36 0.07
CA MET A 115 14.89 5.42 0.18
C MET A 115 15.31 6.01 1.53
N GLU A 116 16.36 5.45 2.14
CA GLU A 116 16.83 5.78 3.49
C GLU A 116 17.04 7.29 3.69
N LYS A 117 17.70 7.95 2.73
CA LYS A 117 18.01 9.38 2.77
C LYS A 117 16.77 10.30 2.83
N TYR A 118 15.59 9.78 2.51
CA TYR A 118 14.33 10.55 2.54
C TYR A 118 13.40 10.15 3.69
N LYS A 119 13.82 9.22 4.54
CA LYS A 119 13.08 8.91 5.77
C LYS A 119 12.99 10.13 6.70
N SER A 120 12.00 10.13 7.58
CA SER A 120 11.76 11.19 8.57
C SER A 120 11.34 12.56 8.01
N ASN A 121 11.17 12.71 6.70
CA ASN A 121 10.68 13.95 6.07
C ASN A 121 9.15 13.99 5.88
N GLY A 122 8.43 13.00 6.38
CA GLY A 122 6.97 12.91 6.22
C GLY A 122 6.49 12.33 4.87
N TYR A 123 7.36 12.14 3.89
CA TYR A 123 6.99 11.66 2.55
C TYR A 123 6.33 10.28 2.55
N ALA A 124 6.86 9.34 3.35
CA ALA A 124 6.24 8.02 3.51
C ALA A 124 4.81 8.12 4.08
N LYS A 125 4.59 9.01 5.05
CA LYS A 125 3.25 9.26 5.63
C LYS A 125 2.30 9.82 4.59
N MET A 126 2.76 10.77 3.76
CA MET A 126 1.97 11.35 2.68
C MET A 126 1.60 10.29 1.63
N LEU A 127 2.56 9.49 1.18
CA LEU A 127 2.35 8.41 0.22
C LEU A 127 1.32 7.40 0.74
N LYS A 128 1.46 6.95 1.99
CA LYS A 128 0.51 6.02 2.62
C LYS A 128 -0.90 6.62 2.74
N ARG A 129 -1.02 7.91 3.08
CA ARG A 129 -2.33 8.61 3.14
C ARG A 129 -3.02 8.65 1.78
N VAL A 130 -2.28 8.96 0.72
CA VAL A 130 -2.82 8.94 -0.66
C VAL A 130 -3.28 7.53 -1.02
N TYR A 131 -2.45 6.53 -0.79
CA TYR A 131 -2.78 5.13 -1.04
C TYR A 131 -4.09 4.70 -0.35
N ILE A 132 -4.21 4.93 0.96
CA ILE A 132 -5.43 4.59 1.72
C ILE A 132 -6.64 5.38 1.23
N SER A 133 -6.49 6.68 0.94
CA SER A 133 -7.56 7.51 0.40
C SER A 133 -8.08 6.99 -0.95
N TRP A 134 -7.19 6.50 -1.81
CA TRP A 134 -7.57 5.93 -3.11
C TRP A 134 -8.15 4.52 -2.99
N ALA A 135 -7.67 3.71 -2.04
CA ALA A 135 -8.29 2.43 -1.73
C ALA A 135 -9.76 2.62 -1.31
N LYS A 136 -10.05 3.64 -0.47
CA LYS A 136 -11.42 3.99 -0.03
C LYS A 136 -12.34 4.45 -1.16
N LYS A 137 -11.81 4.95 -2.28
CA LYS A 137 -12.61 5.36 -3.45
C LYS A 137 -13.04 4.19 -4.32
N ARG A 138 -12.50 3.00 -4.08
CA ARG A 138 -12.92 1.77 -4.76
C ARG A 138 -14.04 1.13 -3.93
N ASP A 139 -15.29 1.33 -4.31
CA ASP A 139 -16.49 0.94 -3.55
C ASP A 139 -16.51 -0.54 -3.11
N HIS A 140 -15.87 -1.42 -3.89
CA HIS A 140 -15.79 -2.84 -3.56
C HIS A 140 -14.69 -3.15 -2.54
N ILE A 141 -13.70 -2.25 -2.33
CA ILE A 141 -12.60 -2.48 -1.39
C ILE A 141 -13.00 -2.03 0.02
N LYS A 142 -13.09 -2.99 0.93
CA LYS A 142 -13.44 -2.79 2.33
C LYS A 142 -12.24 -2.84 3.26
N TYR A 143 -11.19 -3.53 2.85
CA TYR A 143 -10.03 -3.79 3.70
C TYR A 143 -8.71 -3.54 2.96
N VAL A 144 -7.71 -3.12 3.74
CA VAL A 144 -6.29 -3.12 3.35
C VAL A 144 -5.54 -3.98 4.35
N THR A 145 -4.78 -4.94 3.85
CA THR A 145 -3.96 -5.85 4.67
C THR A 145 -2.48 -5.74 4.33
N GLY A 146 -1.65 -6.37 5.13
CA GLY A 146 -0.21 -6.47 4.87
C GLY A 146 0.52 -7.17 6.00
N HIS A 147 1.76 -7.51 5.75
CA HIS A 147 2.68 -8.01 6.77
C HIS A 147 3.65 -6.91 7.17
N VAL A 148 3.86 -6.76 8.46
CA VAL A 148 4.84 -5.84 9.04
C VAL A 148 5.58 -6.53 10.18
N ARG A 149 6.78 -6.06 10.51
CA ARG A 149 7.48 -6.55 11.71
C ARG A 149 6.61 -6.39 12.94
N GLU A 150 6.74 -7.35 13.86
CA GLU A 150 6.01 -7.35 15.12
C GLU A 150 6.14 -6.01 15.85
N GLY A 151 5.01 -5.50 16.36
CA GLY A 151 4.91 -4.21 17.04
C GLY A 151 4.81 -2.98 16.13
N ILE A 152 4.98 -3.12 14.80
CA ILE A 152 4.81 -1.99 13.86
C ILE A 152 3.34 -1.64 13.66
N ALA A 153 2.45 -2.64 13.63
CA ALA A 153 1.02 -2.41 13.45
C ALA A 153 0.41 -1.54 14.57
N ASN A 154 0.95 -1.62 15.79
CA ASN A 154 0.53 -0.79 16.92
C ASN A 154 0.77 0.72 16.74
N ARG A 155 1.60 1.10 15.76
CA ARG A 155 1.86 2.51 15.40
C ARG A 155 0.92 3.05 14.34
N PHE A 156 0.03 2.20 13.83
CA PHE A 156 -0.96 2.61 12.87
C PHE A 156 -2.14 3.28 13.58
N ASP A 157 -2.87 4.12 12.85
CA ASP A 157 -4.10 4.73 13.35
C ASP A 157 -5.14 3.63 13.67
N ASN A 158 -6.21 4.00 14.38
CA ASN A 158 -7.34 3.14 14.73
C ASN A 158 -7.90 2.35 13.53
N ASN A 159 -8.69 1.34 13.76
CA ASN A 159 -9.26 0.39 12.78
C ASN A 159 -8.26 -0.63 12.22
N ILE A 160 -7.24 -0.96 12.99
CA ILE A 160 -6.30 -2.05 12.70
C ILE A 160 -6.63 -3.23 13.62
N GLU A 161 -6.71 -4.39 13.00
CA GLU A 161 -6.79 -5.69 13.66
C GLU A 161 -5.55 -6.51 13.31
N ILE A 162 -4.91 -7.12 14.29
CA ILE A 162 -3.83 -8.08 14.06
C ILE A 162 -4.50 -9.45 13.92
N ILE A 163 -4.43 -9.99 12.71
CA ILE A 163 -5.09 -11.26 12.36
C ILE A 163 -4.23 -12.45 12.75
N ASN A 164 -2.90 -12.31 12.58
CA ASN A 164 -1.98 -13.41 12.85
C ASN A 164 -0.58 -12.91 13.23
N HIS A 165 0.13 -13.71 14.06
CA HIS A 165 1.53 -13.52 14.37
C HIS A 165 2.34 -14.65 13.72
N ILE A 166 3.38 -14.28 12.98
CA ILE A 166 4.24 -15.19 12.25
C ILE A 166 5.64 -15.13 12.86
N LYS A 167 6.12 -16.22 13.43
CA LYS A 167 7.42 -16.27 14.13
C LYS A 167 8.60 -16.07 13.19
N ASP A 168 8.49 -16.58 11.99
CA ASP A 168 9.52 -16.50 10.95
C ASP A 168 8.86 -16.22 9.59
N TRP A 169 8.89 -14.95 9.18
CA TRP A 169 8.34 -14.54 7.89
C TRP A 169 9.29 -14.95 6.77
N GLN A 170 8.84 -15.92 5.95
CA GLN A 170 9.55 -16.39 4.75
C GLN A 170 11.04 -16.69 4.97
N GLY A 171 11.41 -17.25 6.13
CA GLY A 171 12.79 -17.63 6.44
C GLY A 171 13.71 -16.46 6.78
N THR A 172 13.16 -15.31 7.14
CA THR A 172 13.97 -14.13 7.55
C THR A 172 14.51 -14.24 8.97
N GLY A 173 14.01 -15.21 9.75
CA GLY A 173 14.31 -15.33 11.19
C GLY A 173 13.68 -14.25 12.06
N MET A 174 12.78 -13.43 11.49
CA MET A 174 12.16 -12.30 12.17
C MET A 174 10.64 -12.49 12.33
N PRO A 175 10.07 -12.10 13.49
CA PRO A 175 8.64 -12.15 13.71
C PRO A 175 7.91 -11.03 12.98
N PHE A 176 6.75 -11.36 12.41
CA PHE A 176 5.88 -10.45 11.70
C PHE A 176 4.44 -10.57 12.19
N GLU A 177 3.65 -9.53 11.91
CA GLU A 177 2.22 -9.45 12.12
C GLU A 177 1.51 -9.34 10.78
N TYR A 178 0.48 -10.15 10.58
CA TYR A 178 -0.48 -9.95 9.51
C TYR A 178 -1.62 -9.10 10.05
N TYR A 179 -1.75 -7.89 9.52
CA TYR A 179 -2.77 -6.94 9.96
C TYR A 179 -3.85 -6.73 8.91
N ARG A 180 -5.02 -6.33 9.37
CA ARG A 180 -6.13 -5.86 8.55
C ARG A 180 -6.56 -4.47 9.02
N ARG A 181 -6.71 -3.55 8.05
CA ARG A 181 -7.30 -2.23 8.25
C ARG A 181 -8.69 -2.22 7.63
N SER A 182 -9.73 -1.91 8.39
CA SER A 182 -11.04 -1.57 7.83
C SER A 182 -10.98 -0.19 7.18
N LEU A 183 -11.56 -0.08 5.98
CA LEU A 183 -11.73 1.18 5.25
C LEU A 183 -13.12 1.79 5.45
N GLU A 184 -14.06 1.02 6.01
CA GLU A 184 -15.36 1.54 6.39
C GLU A 184 -15.17 2.57 7.49
N ASN A 185 -15.78 3.74 7.34
CA ASN A 185 -15.82 4.70 8.43
C ASN A 185 -16.62 4.06 9.56
N GLU A 186 -16.06 4.00 10.77
CA GLU A 186 -16.90 3.90 11.94
C GLU A 186 -17.96 5.01 11.79
N LEU A 187 -19.22 4.62 11.75
CA LEU A 187 -20.32 5.57 11.95
C LEU A 187 -19.92 6.35 13.20
N LYS A 188 -19.58 7.63 13.04
CA LYS A 188 -19.35 8.50 14.20
C LYS A 188 -20.53 8.25 15.12
N ALA A 189 -20.27 7.70 16.30
CA ALA A 189 -21.28 7.64 17.35
C ALA A 189 -21.94 9.02 17.40
N PRO A 190 -23.28 9.11 17.41
CA PRO A 190 -23.94 10.40 17.41
C PRO A 190 -23.33 11.23 18.54
N SER A 191 -22.92 12.45 18.20
CA SER A 191 -22.32 13.37 19.16
C SER A 191 -23.24 13.41 20.38
N PRO A 192 -22.76 13.23 21.61
CA PRO A 192 -23.61 13.34 22.80
C PRO A 192 -24.16 14.75 23.02
N TYR A 193 -23.89 15.67 22.14
CA TYR A 193 -24.36 17.04 22.16
C TYR A 193 -25.46 17.23 21.10
N SER A 194 -26.66 16.82 21.43
CA SER A 194 -27.87 17.36 20.81
C SER A 194 -28.26 18.59 21.63
N PRO A 195 -28.30 19.79 21.07
CA PRO A 195 -28.85 20.94 21.79
C PRO A 195 -30.34 20.67 22.11
N PRO A 196 -30.84 21.15 23.25
CA PRO A 196 -32.25 20.97 23.61
C PRO A 196 -33.12 21.62 22.56
N VAL A 197 -34.15 20.89 22.11
CA VAL A 197 -35.21 21.42 21.25
C VAL A 197 -35.98 22.44 22.07
N GLU A 198 -35.89 23.73 21.75
CA GLU A 198 -36.78 24.76 22.28
C GLU A 198 -38.19 24.46 21.77
N ILE A 199 -39.07 24.00 22.67
CA ILE A 199 -40.52 23.92 22.44
C ILE A 199 -41.05 25.30 22.71
N THR A 200 -41.36 26.04 21.65
CA THR A 200 -42.13 27.28 21.73
C THR A 200 -43.61 26.90 21.93
N ILE A 201 -44.21 27.28 23.07
CA ILE A 201 -45.64 27.19 23.38
C ILE A 201 -46.32 28.43 22.79
#